data_5a03b04e270890139119708d7d6c9af8
#
_entry.id   5a03b04e270890139119708d7d6c9af8
#
_cell.length_a   1.000
_cell.length_b   1.000
_cell.length_c   1.000
_cell.angle_alpha   90.00
_cell.angle_beta   90.00
_cell.angle_gamma   90.00
#
_symmetry.space_group_name_H-M   'P 1'
#
loop_
_entity.id
_entity.type
_entity.pdbx_description
1 polymer ?
#
loop_
_entity_poly.entity_id
_entity_poly.type
_entity_poly.pdbx_seq_one_letter_code
_entity_poly.pdbx_strand_id
1 'polypeptide(L)'
;MNPTELVERVIDLGHERLPEALELLHPDAVWVVDDERPPLRGHEEIARFVAAELERLSPDVPEPVTSSLTQVGNTVLVYGQLRIPHTGGRRFVEMQQIAWVYEVDGDRISRVTMYRTWAEARRAAGIEPGTPPTRRFHPWRLLQFVPA
;
A
#
# COMPACT_ATOMS: atom_id res chain seq x y z
N MET A 1 10.45 -16.69 -1.11
CA MET A 1 10.56 -15.22 -1.37
C MET A 1 10.96 -14.50 -0.09
N ASN A 2 11.83 -13.52 -0.19
CA ASN A 2 12.09 -12.66 0.95
C ASN A 2 10.94 -11.65 1.12
N PRO A 3 10.86 -10.94 2.24
CA PRO A 3 9.76 -9.98 2.45
C PRO A 3 9.60 -8.92 1.35
N THR A 4 10.72 -8.39 0.84
CA THR A 4 10.68 -7.40 -0.26
C THR A 4 10.04 -7.99 -1.52
N GLU A 5 10.46 -9.18 -1.91
CA GLU A 5 9.92 -9.85 -3.10
C GLU A 5 8.45 -10.18 -2.94
N LEU A 6 8.04 -10.60 -1.75
CA LEU A 6 6.66 -10.92 -1.45
C LEU A 6 5.77 -9.68 -1.59
N VAL A 7 6.19 -8.57 -1.02
CA VAL A 7 5.44 -7.31 -1.09
C VAL A 7 5.38 -6.80 -2.53
N GLU A 8 6.51 -6.85 -3.26
CA GLU A 8 6.52 -6.46 -4.66
C GLU A 8 5.56 -7.32 -5.50
N ARG A 9 5.50 -8.60 -5.20
CA ARG A 9 4.59 -9.51 -5.91
C ARG A 9 3.13 -9.13 -5.68
N VAL A 10 2.76 -8.79 -4.45
CA VAL A 10 1.40 -8.34 -4.13
C VAL A 10 1.09 -7.03 -4.88
N ILE A 11 2.01 -6.10 -4.89
CA ILE A 11 1.84 -4.84 -5.62
C ILE A 11 1.66 -5.09 -7.12
N ASP A 12 2.46 -5.98 -7.69
CA ASP A 12 2.38 -6.31 -9.12
C ASP A 12 1.07 -6.98 -9.51
N LEU A 13 0.57 -7.88 -8.67
CA LEU A 13 -0.69 -8.56 -8.93
C LEU A 13 -1.87 -7.60 -8.84
N GLY A 14 -1.84 -6.72 -7.82
CA GLY A 14 -2.85 -5.69 -7.66
C GLY A 14 -4.29 -6.20 -7.68
N HIS A 15 -5.21 -5.32 -8.10
CA HIS A 15 -6.62 -5.69 -8.15
C HIS A 15 -6.98 -6.53 -9.37
N GLU A 16 -6.17 -6.45 -10.42
CA GLU A 16 -6.44 -7.19 -11.66
C GLU A 16 -6.31 -8.71 -11.46
N ARG A 17 -5.45 -9.10 -10.51
CA ARG A 17 -5.24 -10.50 -10.16
C ARG A 17 -5.42 -10.70 -8.66
N LEU A 18 -6.51 -10.15 -8.14
CA LEU A 18 -6.81 -10.17 -6.72
C LEU A 18 -6.80 -11.56 -6.07
N PRO A 19 -7.41 -12.60 -6.67
CA PRO A 19 -7.36 -13.93 -6.05
C PRO A 19 -5.93 -14.42 -5.80
N GLU A 20 -5.02 -14.15 -6.72
CA GLU A 20 -3.61 -14.53 -6.57
C GLU A 20 -2.91 -13.68 -5.51
N ALA A 21 -3.23 -12.39 -5.46
CA ALA A 21 -2.69 -11.51 -4.43
C ALA A 21 -3.14 -11.94 -3.04
N LEU A 22 -4.39 -12.32 -2.87
CA LEU A 22 -4.93 -12.80 -1.60
C LEU A 22 -4.24 -14.07 -1.10
N GLU A 23 -3.78 -14.93 -2.01
CA GLU A 23 -3.04 -16.13 -1.63
C GLU A 23 -1.71 -15.80 -0.94
N LEU A 24 -1.16 -14.62 -1.21
CA LEU A 24 0.08 -14.15 -0.58
C LEU A 24 -0.18 -13.51 0.78
N LEU A 25 -1.44 -13.30 1.14
CA LEU A 25 -1.82 -12.85 2.47
C LEU A 25 -2.22 -14.05 3.33
N HIS A 26 -1.89 -13.96 4.61
CA HIS A 26 -2.33 -14.94 5.57
C HIS A 26 -3.87 -15.01 5.57
N PRO A 27 -4.48 -16.21 5.78
CA PRO A 27 -5.95 -16.31 5.87
C PRO A 27 -6.58 -15.38 6.90
N ASP A 28 -5.84 -15.07 7.97
CA ASP A 28 -6.27 -14.16 9.03
C ASP A 28 -5.63 -12.77 8.92
N ALA A 29 -5.14 -12.40 7.74
CA ALA A 29 -4.48 -11.12 7.52
C ALA A 29 -5.36 -9.95 7.94
N VAL A 30 -4.72 -8.91 8.47
CA VAL A 30 -5.39 -7.70 8.92
C VAL A 30 -4.94 -6.54 8.07
N TRP A 31 -5.88 -5.77 7.54
CA TRP A 31 -5.58 -4.56 6.78
C TRP A 31 -6.18 -3.36 7.49
N VAL A 32 -5.31 -2.48 7.98
CA VAL A 32 -5.71 -1.23 8.62
C VAL A 32 -5.70 -0.14 7.55
N VAL A 33 -6.87 0.27 7.13
CA VAL A 33 -7.05 1.23 6.05
C VAL A 33 -6.80 2.66 6.51
N ASP A 34 -7.32 3.00 7.70
CA ASP A 34 -7.13 4.29 8.35
C ASP A 34 -7.48 4.18 9.83
N ASP A 35 -7.32 5.27 10.57
CA ASP A 35 -7.58 5.28 12.02
C ASP A 35 -9.07 5.27 12.37
N GLU A 36 -9.93 5.60 11.42
CA GLU A 36 -11.36 5.78 11.67
C GLU A 36 -12.19 4.53 11.40
N ARG A 37 -11.69 3.66 10.53
CA ARG A 37 -12.41 2.45 10.12
C ARG A 37 -11.94 1.25 10.92
N PRO A 38 -12.83 0.30 11.23
CA PRO A 38 -12.40 -0.97 11.80
C PRO A 38 -11.45 -1.68 10.83
N PRO A 39 -10.42 -2.36 11.34
CA PRO A 39 -9.53 -3.14 10.46
C PRO A 39 -10.31 -4.20 9.68
N LEU A 40 -9.92 -4.41 8.44
CA LEU A 40 -10.43 -5.50 7.62
C LEU A 40 -9.71 -6.79 8.03
N ARG A 41 -10.47 -7.85 8.22
CA ARG A 41 -9.91 -9.12 8.68
C ARG A 41 -10.24 -10.26 7.73
N GLY A 42 -9.19 -10.91 7.22
CA GLY A 42 -9.31 -12.06 6.35
C GLY A 42 -9.61 -11.70 4.91
N HIS A 43 -9.48 -12.70 4.04
CA HIS A 43 -9.56 -12.52 2.59
C HIS A 43 -10.93 -11.98 2.14
N GLU A 44 -12.01 -12.44 2.76
CA GLU A 44 -13.35 -12.03 2.34
C GLU A 44 -13.61 -10.54 2.57
N GLU A 45 -13.27 -10.03 3.76
CA GLU A 45 -13.45 -8.61 4.07
C GLU A 45 -12.55 -7.74 3.19
N ILE A 46 -11.31 -8.16 3.00
CA ILE A 46 -10.35 -7.44 2.16
C ILE A 46 -10.86 -7.41 0.70
N ALA A 47 -11.30 -8.55 0.17
CA ALA A 47 -11.82 -8.62 -1.19
C ALA A 47 -13.04 -7.75 -1.39
N ARG A 48 -13.95 -7.72 -0.41
CA ARG A 48 -15.16 -6.90 -0.46
C ARG A 48 -14.82 -5.41 -0.47
N PHE A 49 -13.86 -5.02 0.36
CA PHE A 49 -13.38 -3.63 0.38
C PHE A 49 -12.78 -3.23 -0.97
N VAL A 50 -11.93 -4.06 -1.53
CA VAL A 50 -11.28 -3.83 -2.82
C VAL A 50 -12.33 -3.66 -3.93
N ALA A 51 -13.32 -4.54 -3.96
CA ALA A 51 -14.40 -4.46 -4.96
C ALA A 51 -15.17 -3.14 -4.85
N ALA A 52 -15.46 -2.71 -3.63
CA ALA A 52 -16.16 -1.44 -3.40
C ALA A 52 -15.32 -0.24 -3.85
N GLU A 53 -14.02 -0.26 -3.59
CA GLU A 53 -13.12 0.82 -4.03
C GLU A 53 -13.02 0.88 -5.56
N LEU A 54 -13.00 -0.27 -6.23
CA LEU A 54 -12.98 -0.32 -7.70
C LEU A 54 -14.20 0.32 -8.32
N GLU A 55 -15.37 0.15 -7.72
CA GLU A 55 -16.61 0.76 -8.19
C GLU A 55 -16.60 2.30 -8.07
N ARG A 56 -15.75 2.82 -7.19
CA ARG A 56 -15.63 4.27 -6.96
C ARG A 56 -14.57 4.93 -7.84
N LEU A 57 -13.82 4.17 -8.63
CA LEU A 57 -12.77 4.74 -9.47
C LEU A 57 -13.37 5.65 -10.55
N SER A 58 -12.79 6.83 -10.67
CA SER A 58 -13.12 7.81 -11.69
C SER A 58 -11.87 8.65 -11.98
N PRO A 59 -11.84 9.41 -13.08
CA PRO A 59 -10.69 10.26 -13.38
C PRO A 59 -10.36 11.30 -12.31
N ASP A 60 -11.33 11.62 -11.45
CA ASP A 60 -11.18 12.63 -10.41
C ASP A 60 -10.73 12.04 -9.07
N VAL A 61 -10.59 10.73 -8.98
CA VAL A 61 -10.18 10.06 -7.74
C VAL A 61 -8.67 10.14 -7.59
N PRO A 62 -8.16 10.40 -6.36
CA PRO A 62 -6.73 10.36 -6.11
C PRO A 62 -6.11 9.05 -6.55
N GLU A 63 -4.98 9.14 -7.22
CA GLU A 63 -4.27 8.00 -7.78
C GLU A 63 -3.00 7.72 -6.98
N PRO A 64 -2.86 6.53 -6.40
CA PRO A 64 -1.66 6.20 -5.63
C PRO A 64 -0.52 5.75 -6.54
N VAL A 65 0.69 6.22 -6.23
CA VAL A 65 1.91 5.77 -6.89
C VAL A 65 2.93 5.39 -5.84
N THR A 66 3.70 4.34 -6.09
CA THR A 66 4.80 3.95 -5.24
C THR A 66 6.12 4.48 -5.77
N SER A 67 7.01 4.88 -4.87
CA SER A 67 8.32 5.41 -5.24
C SER A 67 9.46 4.51 -4.78
N SER A 68 9.36 3.89 -3.62
CA SER A 68 10.42 3.07 -3.07
C SER A 68 9.90 2.21 -1.92
N LEU A 69 10.74 1.30 -1.47
CA LEU A 69 10.45 0.53 -0.27
C LEU A 69 11.72 0.31 0.55
N THR A 70 11.54 0.03 1.84
CA THR A 70 12.61 -0.28 2.77
C THR A 70 12.22 -1.51 3.57
N GLN A 71 13.11 -2.50 3.63
CA GLN A 71 12.92 -3.69 4.44
C GLN A 71 13.76 -3.63 5.71
N VAL A 72 13.13 -3.89 6.85
CA VAL A 72 13.80 -4.08 8.13
C VAL A 72 13.25 -5.36 8.75
N GLY A 73 14.07 -6.41 8.77
CA GLY A 73 13.61 -7.72 9.25
C GLY A 73 12.45 -8.24 8.40
N ASN A 74 11.35 -8.55 9.05
CA ASN A 74 10.13 -9.03 8.39
C ASN A 74 9.12 -7.93 8.11
N THR A 75 9.55 -6.68 8.22
CA THR A 75 8.70 -5.51 7.97
C THR A 75 9.16 -4.82 6.71
N VAL A 76 8.22 -4.49 5.83
CA VAL A 76 8.50 -3.75 4.59
C VAL A 76 7.64 -2.49 4.58
N LEU A 77 8.32 -1.35 4.51
CA LEU A 77 7.64 -0.06 4.38
C LEU A 77 7.66 0.35 2.91
N VAL A 78 6.49 0.58 2.35
CA VAL A 78 6.35 1.05 0.97
C VAL A 78 6.00 2.54 1.01
N TYR A 79 6.86 3.35 0.41
CA TYR A 79 6.65 4.79 0.28
C TYR A 79 5.87 5.08 -0.99
N GLY A 80 4.90 5.95 -0.89
CA GLY A 80 4.13 6.37 -2.04
C GLY A 80 3.63 7.79 -1.92
N GLN A 81 2.88 8.20 -2.93
CA GLN A 81 2.22 9.49 -2.96
C GLN A 81 0.86 9.35 -3.62
N LEU A 82 -0.09 10.13 -3.15
CA LEU A 82 -1.38 10.28 -3.81
C LEU A 82 -1.27 11.43 -4.79
N ARG A 83 -1.57 11.15 -6.04
CA ARG A 83 -1.69 12.20 -7.06
C ARG A 83 -3.13 12.66 -7.09
N ILE A 84 -3.35 13.89 -6.64
CA ILE A 84 -4.70 14.44 -6.53
C ILE A 84 -4.89 15.42 -7.67
N PRO A 85 -5.76 15.11 -8.65
CA PRO A 85 -6.01 16.04 -9.75
C PRO A 85 -6.75 17.28 -9.24
N HIS A 86 -6.33 18.46 -9.73
CA HIS A 86 -7.05 19.68 -9.41
C HIS A 86 -8.31 19.79 -10.24
N THR A 87 -9.41 20.09 -9.55
CA THR A 87 -10.68 20.39 -10.21
C THR A 87 -10.48 21.64 -11.07
N GLY A 88 -10.93 21.58 -12.32
CA GLY A 88 -10.74 22.67 -13.27
C GLY A 88 -9.85 22.34 -14.44
N GLY A 89 -9.43 21.07 -14.56
CA GLY A 89 -8.76 20.54 -15.74
C GLY A 89 -7.42 21.16 -16.03
N ARG A 90 -6.69 21.56 -15.02
CA ARG A 90 -5.40 22.18 -15.21
C ARG A 90 -4.26 21.22 -14.91
N ARG A 91 -3.05 21.68 -15.24
CA ARG A 91 -1.81 20.91 -15.25
C ARG A 91 -1.28 20.58 -13.87
N PHE A 92 -1.89 21.08 -12.82
CA PHE A 92 -1.38 20.90 -11.48
C PHE A 92 -1.98 19.69 -10.83
N VAL A 93 -1.11 18.85 -10.28
CA VAL A 93 -1.47 17.71 -9.49
C VAL A 93 -0.86 17.95 -8.12
N GLU A 94 -1.69 17.90 -7.10
CA GLU A 94 -1.21 17.93 -5.74
C GLU A 94 -0.70 16.54 -5.37
N MET A 95 0.48 16.49 -4.73
CA MET A 95 1.06 15.24 -4.28
C MET A 95 1.01 15.20 -2.76
N GLN A 96 0.40 14.14 -2.21
CA GLN A 96 0.36 13.91 -0.76
C GLN A 96 1.07 12.62 -0.43
N GLN A 97 1.81 12.62 0.68
CA GLN A 97 2.48 11.41 1.14
C GLN A 97 1.46 10.35 1.54
N ILE A 98 1.82 9.12 1.30
CA ILE A 98 1.13 7.95 1.81
C ILE A 98 2.16 6.84 1.95
N ALA A 99 1.95 5.95 2.90
CA ALA A 99 2.85 4.82 3.09
C ALA A 99 2.08 3.61 3.63
N TRP A 100 2.62 2.44 3.35
CA TRP A 100 2.06 1.18 3.83
C TRP A 100 3.16 0.41 4.54
N VAL A 101 2.85 -0.10 5.72
CA VAL A 101 3.75 -1.00 6.44
C VAL A 101 3.20 -2.41 6.33
N TYR A 102 3.96 -3.28 5.69
CA TYR A 102 3.65 -4.69 5.53
C TYR A 102 4.42 -5.50 6.56
N GLU A 103 3.72 -6.32 7.30
CA GLU A 103 4.34 -7.27 8.23
C GLU A 103 4.22 -8.66 7.64
N VAL A 104 5.36 -9.34 7.55
CA VAL A 104 5.45 -10.66 6.91
C VAL A 104 5.66 -11.72 7.98
N ASP A 105 4.88 -12.79 7.90
CA ASP A 105 5.01 -13.95 8.78
C ASP A 105 5.25 -15.18 7.90
N GLY A 106 6.49 -15.66 7.91
CA GLY A 106 6.90 -16.76 7.05
C GLY A 106 6.89 -16.35 5.58
N ASP A 107 6.03 -16.98 4.80
CA ASP A 107 5.91 -16.73 3.37
C ASP A 107 4.64 -15.95 2.99
N ARG A 108 3.97 -15.35 3.97
CA ARG A 108 2.72 -14.62 3.76
C ARG A 108 2.70 -13.29 4.51
N ILE A 109 1.94 -12.36 3.99
CA ILE A 109 1.72 -11.08 4.63
C ILE A 109 0.64 -11.24 5.69
N SER A 110 0.96 -10.87 6.94
CA SER A 110 0.04 -11.00 8.07
C SER A 110 -0.71 -9.70 8.38
N ARG A 111 -0.12 -8.55 8.05
CA ARG A 111 -0.72 -7.26 8.36
C ARG A 111 -0.24 -6.19 7.38
N VAL A 112 -1.17 -5.31 7.00
CA VAL A 112 -0.86 -4.12 6.22
C VAL A 112 -1.49 -2.93 6.93
N THR A 113 -0.71 -1.90 7.18
CA THR A 113 -1.20 -0.68 7.83
C THR A 113 -0.84 0.53 6.98
N MET A 114 -1.83 1.34 6.66
CA MET A 114 -1.63 2.57 5.91
C MET A 114 -1.35 3.74 6.84
N TYR A 115 -0.43 4.60 6.42
CA TYR A 115 -0.08 5.84 7.13
C TYR A 115 -0.15 7.01 6.17
N ARG A 116 -0.55 8.16 6.69
CA ARG A 116 -0.68 9.36 5.87
C ARG A 116 0.60 10.16 5.74
N THR A 117 1.62 9.84 6.54
CA THR A 117 2.95 10.44 6.42
C THR A 117 4.03 9.38 6.46
N TRP A 118 5.12 9.64 5.75
CA TRP A 118 6.27 8.75 5.76
C TRP A 118 6.92 8.70 7.14
N ALA A 119 6.92 9.83 7.86
CA ALA A 119 7.50 9.90 9.19
C ALA A 119 6.80 8.96 10.18
N GLU A 120 5.46 8.95 10.16
CA GLU A 120 4.68 8.06 11.02
C GLU A 120 4.95 6.59 10.66
N ALA A 121 4.98 6.30 9.37
CA ALA A 121 5.23 4.94 8.90
C ALA A 121 6.63 4.45 9.28
N ARG A 122 7.65 5.29 9.10
CA ARG A 122 9.02 4.95 9.52
C ARG A 122 9.08 4.67 11.01
N ARG A 123 8.43 5.50 11.80
CA ARG A 123 8.39 5.33 13.25
C ARG A 123 7.74 4.00 13.64
N ALA A 124 6.61 3.68 13.01
CA ALA A 124 5.90 2.43 13.26
C ALA A 124 6.71 1.20 12.84
N ALA A 125 7.49 1.32 11.76
CA ALA A 125 8.32 0.24 11.25
C ALA A 125 9.69 0.14 11.94
N GLY A 126 10.03 1.08 12.83
CA GLY A 126 11.32 1.09 13.50
C GLY A 126 12.48 1.47 12.60
N ILE A 127 12.23 2.29 11.58
CA ILE A 127 13.25 2.71 10.61
C ILE A 127 13.84 4.04 11.03
N GLU A 128 15.18 4.05 11.18
CA GLU A 128 15.91 5.27 11.54
C GLU A 128 15.82 6.32 10.43
N PRO A 129 15.73 7.63 10.79
CA PRO A 129 15.80 8.68 9.80
C PRO A 129 17.09 8.60 8.97
N GLY A 130 16.97 8.80 7.67
CA GLY A 130 18.12 8.74 6.77
C GLY A 130 18.49 7.36 6.27
N THR A 131 17.78 6.31 6.70
CA THR A 131 17.99 4.97 6.17
C THR A 131 17.65 4.96 4.67
N PRO A 132 18.59 4.56 3.78
CA PRO A 132 18.30 4.53 2.35
C PRO A 132 17.27 3.47 2.01
N PRO A 133 16.49 3.65 0.95
CA PRO A 133 15.54 2.63 0.53
C PRO A 133 16.25 1.37 0.07
N THR A 134 15.64 0.22 0.35
CA THR A 134 16.10 -1.09 -0.13
C THR A 134 15.95 -1.16 -1.64
N ARG A 135 14.89 -0.59 -2.17
CA ARG A 135 14.62 -0.57 -3.60
C ARG A 135 13.85 0.69 -4.00
N ARG A 136 14.19 1.24 -5.16
CA ARG A 136 13.48 2.35 -5.76
C ARG A 136 12.75 1.86 -7.01
N PHE A 137 11.55 2.40 -7.24
CA PHE A 137 10.77 2.11 -8.43
C PHE A 137 10.97 3.24 -9.45
N HIS A 138 11.07 2.87 -10.73
CA HIS A 138 11.26 3.86 -11.78
C HIS A 138 10.60 3.36 -13.08
N PRO A 139 9.72 4.13 -13.70
CA PRO A 139 9.04 5.31 -13.12
C PRO A 139 8.17 4.89 -11.94
N TRP A 140 7.53 5.83 -11.28
CA TRP A 140 6.68 5.52 -10.14
C TRP A 140 5.61 4.50 -10.54
N ARG A 141 5.48 3.48 -9.72
CA ARG A 141 4.53 2.39 -9.95
C ARG A 141 3.18 2.75 -9.33
N LEU A 142 2.10 2.49 -10.07
CA LEU A 142 0.75 2.64 -9.54
C LEU A 142 0.45 1.59 -8.50
N LEU A 143 -0.06 2.01 -7.35
CA LEU A 143 -0.66 1.13 -6.36
C LEU A 143 -2.16 1.06 -6.63
N GLN A 144 -2.73 -0.09 -6.36
CA GLN A 144 -4.08 -0.40 -6.79
C GLN A 144 -5.15 0.05 -5.80
N PHE A 145 -4.83 0.18 -4.51
CA PHE A 145 -5.82 0.40 -3.49
C PHE A 145 -5.41 1.43 -2.47
N VAL A 146 -5.99 2.61 -2.57
CA VAL A 146 -5.93 3.62 -1.53
C VAL A 146 -7.36 4.09 -1.30
N PRO A 147 -7.85 4.06 -0.06
CA PRO A 147 -9.15 4.62 0.24
C PRO A 147 -9.14 6.12 -0.02
N ALA A 148 -10.18 6.56 -0.69
CA ALA A 148 -10.35 7.98 -0.97
C ALA A 148 -10.62 8.76 0.32
#